data_6936a1c767424e09b2d667f73b3ebc73
#
_entry.id   6936a1c767424e09b2d667f73b3ebc73
#
_cell.length_a   1.000
_cell.length_b   1.000
_cell.length_c   1.000
_cell.angle_alpha   90.00
_cell.angle_beta   90.00
_cell.angle_gamma   90.00
#
_symmetry.space_group_name_H-M   'P 1'
#
loop_
_entity.id
_entity.type
_entity.pdbx_description
1 polymer ?
#
loop_
_entity_poly.entity_id
_entity_poly.type
_entity_poly.pdbx_seq_one_letter_code
_entity_poly.pdbx_strand_id
1 'polypeptide(L)'
;MATRKLIVYPNKDLMIQAGAQRFVLALLDLLAERLPDGTHRTRVDVALSGGSAAQPLGLVLNDPLADAIDWSRVHFWWSDERFVPAYDTDRNALEARRLLLDQLVADGKLPESNIHEMAADTRSADDIADVMDQADSDDASVRAAADAANDALLDDVASDYERELVNELGPEPVIDLMILGMGPDGHYASLFPGHDEVKVTDRLTVGVNHSPRCRRCVFH
;
A
#
# COMPACT_ATOMS: atom_id res chain seq x y z
N MET A 1 -23.02 8.46 8.82
CA MET A 1 -21.74 9.15 9.13
C MET A 1 -20.83 8.15 9.81
N ALA A 2 -19.63 7.95 9.30
CA ALA A 2 -18.64 7.08 9.95
C ALA A 2 -18.29 7.66 11.34
N THR A 3 -18.38 6.85 12.38
CA THR A 3 -18.03 7.24 13.75
C THR A 3 -16.52 7.20 13.92
N ARG A 4 -15.89 8.36 14.16
CA ARG A 4 -14.47 8.42 14.53
C ARG A 4 -14.30 7.88 15.95
N LYS A 5 -13.35 6.95 16.13
CA LYS A 5 -13.00 6.41 17.43
C LYS A 5 -11.51 6.60 17.67
N LEU A 6 -11.14 7.36 18.71
CA LEU A 6 -9.75 7.47 19.17
C LEU A 6 -9.49 6.42 20.26
N ILE A 7 -8.44 5.61 20.07
CA ILE A 7 -8.00 4.63 21.06
C ILE A 7 -6.52 4.86 21.28
N VAL A 8 -6.14 5.12 22.52
CA VAL A 8 -4.75 5.35 22.91
C VAL A 8 -4.27 4.15 23.73
N TYR A 9 -3.21 3.53 23.27
CA TYR A 9 -2.59 2.40 23.95
C TYR A 9 -1.43 2.87 24.82
N PRO A 10 -1.13 2.19 25.94
CA PRO A 10 -0.05 2.56 26.86
C PRO A 10 1.35 2.57 26.24
N ASN A 11 1.57 1.72 25.23
CA ASN A 11 2.84 1.61 24.51
C ASN A 11 2.63 1.05 23.09
N LYS A 12 3.71 1.10 22.31
CA LYS A 12 3.72 0.68 20.90
C LYS A 12 3.41 -0.81 20.74
N ASP A 13 3.94 -1.67 21.59
CA ASP A 13 3.77 -3.12 21.48
C ASP A 13 2.31 -3.53 21.65
N LEU A 14 1.63 -2.96 22.63
CA LEU A 14 0.19 -3.18 22.82
C LEU A 14 -0.64 -2.62 21.65
N MET A 15 -0.20 -1.50 21.07
CA MET A 15 -0.85 -0.95 19.86
C MET A 15 -0.72 -1.92 18.69
N ILE A 16 0.47 -2.49 18.45
CA ILE A 16 0.73 -3.45 17.38
C ILE A 16 -0.11 -4.72 17.58
N GLN A 17 -0.12 -5.29 18.79
CA GLN A 17 -0.93 -6.47 19.12
C GLN A 17 -2.42 -6.21 18.90
N ALA A 18 -2.92 -5.09 19.40
CA ALA A 18 -4.32 -4.71 19.22
C ALA A 18 -4.65 -4.42 17.75
N GLY A 19 -3.69 -3.91 16.98
CA GLY A 19 -3.80 -3.72 15.54
C GLY A 19 -4.00 -5.04 14.82
N ALA A 20 -3.18 -6.05 15.12
CA ALA A 20 -3.29 -7.39 14.55
C ALA A 20 -4.66 -8.03 14.87
N GLN A 21 -5.08 -8.01 16.13
CA GLN A 21 -6.38 -8.56 16.54
C GLN A 21 -7.56 -7.85 15.85
N ARG A 22 -7.50 -6.51 15.71
CA ARG A 22 -8.53 -5.74 15.01
C ARG A 22 -8.57 -6.06 13.53
N PHE A 23 -7.41 -6.29 12.92
CA PHE A 23 -7.33 -6.70 11.52
C PHE A 23 -8.01 -8.04 11.30
N VAL A 24 -7.70 -9.05 12.13
CA VAL A 24 -8.34 -10.37 12.09
C VAL A 24 -9.86 -10.27 12.27
N LEU A 25 -10.32 -9.55 13.29
CA LEU A 25 -11.75 -9.38 13.55
C LEU A 25 -12.46 -8.61 12.43
N ALA A 26 -11.84 -7.56 11.88
CA ALA A 26 -12.41 -6.81 10.77
C ALA A 26 -12.60 -7.68 9.52
N LEU A 27 -11.61 -8.53 9.20
CA LEU A 27 -11.74 -9.47 8.08
C LEU A 27 -12.85 -10.50 8.30
N LEU A 28 -12.96 -11.05 9.50
CA LEU A 28 -14.03 -11.99 9.83
C LEU A 28 -15.41 -11.35 9.73
N ASP A 29 -15.57 -10.11 10.25
CA ASP A 29 -16.80 -9.37 10.19
C ASP A 29 -17.19 -9.07 8.73
N LEU A 30 -16.24 -8.58 7.92
CA LEU A 30 -16.46 -8.30 6.49
C LEU A 30 -16.82 -9.57 5.70
N LEU A 31 -16.10 -10.67 5.92
CA LEU A 31 -16.36 -11.94 5.23
C LEU A 31 -17.69 -12.59 5.64
N ALA A 32 -18.18 -12.30 6.86
CA ALA A 32 -19.46 -12.77 7.38
C ALA A 32 -20.63 -11.84 7.00
N GLU A 33 -20.36 -10.64 6.47
CA GLU A 33 -21.38 -9.66 6.13
C GLU A 33 -22.37 -10.22 5.11
N ARG A 34 -23.67 -9.97 5.36
CA ARG A 34 -24.72 -10.19 4.39
C ARG A 34 -25.03 -8.89 3.66
N LEU A 35 -24.97 -8.97 2.34
CA LEU A 35 -25.32 -7.84 1.48
C LEU A 35 -26.85 -7.58 1.52
N PRO A 36 -27.31 -6.39 1.09
CA PRO A 36 -28.74 -6.03 1.10
C PRO A 36 -29.65 -6.98 0.32
N ASP A 37 -29.11 -7.68 -0.66
CA ASP A 37 -29.83 -8.71 -1.45
C ASP A 37 -29.90 -10.08 -0.73
N GLY A 38 -29.32 -10.19 0.47
CA GLY A 38 -29.28 -11.41 1.28
C GLY A 38 -28.15 -12.38 0.94
N THR A 39 -27.33 -12.09 -0.07
CA THR A 39 -26.13 -12.87 -0.39
C THR A 39 -25.00 -12.60 0.60
N HIS A 40 -24.01 -13.48 0.65
CA HIS A 40 -22.79 -13.24 1.40
C HIS A 40 -21.78 -12.47 0.53
N ARG A 41 -21.02 -11.60 1.17
CA ARG A 41 -19.86 -10.98 0.53
C ARG A 41 -18.91 -12.07 0.03
N THR A 42 -18.50 -12.00 -1.21
CA THR A 42 -17.63 -13.01 -1.85
C THR A 42 -16.16 -12.61 -1.86
N ARG A 43 -15.86 -11.32 -1.68
CA ARG A 43 -14.51 -10.74 -1.75
C ARG A 43 -14.38 -9.61 -0.71
N VAL A 44 -13.18 -9.47 -0.17
CA VAL A 44 -12.78 -8.35 0.70
C VAL A 44 -11.48 -7.76 0.18
N ASP A 45 -11.46 -6.47 -0.07
CA ASP A 45 -10.33 -5.72 -0.58
C ASP A 45 -9.67 -4.90 0.53
N VAL A 46 -8.38 -5.15 0.76
CA VAL A 46 -7.59 -4.57 1.85
C VAL A 46 -6.43 -3.79 1.27
N ALA A 47 -6.30 -2.51 1.59
CA ALA A 47 -5.10 -1.74 1.26
C ALA A 47 -4.14 -1.69 2.45
N LEU A 48 -2.88 -2.01 2.18
CA LEU A 48 -1.78 -2.02 3.12
C LEU A 48 -0.93 -0.76 2.95
N SER A 49 -0.14 -0.43 3.97
CA SER A 49 0.91 0.58 3.94
C SER A 49 2.14 0.03 4.65
N GLY A 50 3.30 0.63 4.42
CA GLY A 50 4.55 0.19 5.00
C GLY A 50 4.85 0.69 6.41
N GLY A 51 6.04 0.37 6.89
CA GLY A 51 6.60 0.87 8.12
C GLY A 51 5.82 0.48 9.37
N SER A 52 5.44 1.45 10.21
CA SER A 52 4.73 1.14 11.46
C SER A 52 3.33 0.55 11.24
N ALA A 53 2.71 0.81 10.10
CA ALA A 53 1.40 0.28 9.75
C ALA A 53 1.46 -1.21 9.36
N ALA A 54 2.59 -1.68 8.82
CA ALA A 54 2.78 -3.08 8.47
C ALA A 54 3.09 -3.98 9.69
N GLN A 55 3.62 -3.43 10.78
CA GLN A 55 4.06 -4.23 11.94
C GLN A 55 2.98 -5.18 12.52
N PRO A 56 1.69 -4.80 12.61
CA PRO A 56 0.63 -5.72 13.03
C PRO A 56 0.53 -6.99 12.19
N LEU A 57 0.88 -6.94 10.90
CA LEU A 57 0.79 -8.09 9.98
C LEU A 57 1.62 -9.29 10.48
N GLY A 58 2.80 -9.04 11.06
CA GLY A 58 3.67 -10.08 11.62
C GLY A 58 3.09 -10.83 12.82
N LEU A 59 1.98 -10.36 13.38
CA LEU A 59 1.31 -11.00 14.50
C LEU A 59 -0.04 -11.65 14.13
N VAL A 60 -0.51 -11.47 12.90
CA VAL A 60 -1.83 -11.94 12.44
C VAL A 60 -1.95 -13.46 12.58
N LEU A 61 -0.96 -14.21 12.13
CA LEU A 61 -0.98 -15.69 12.19
C LEU A 61 -0.78 -16.24 13.60
N ASN A 62 -0.46 -15.40 14.59
CA ASN A 62 -0.42 -15.79 16.00
C ASN A 62 -1.80 -15.75 16.67
N ASP A 63 -2.79 -15.13 16.03
CA ASP A 63 -4.17 -15.11 16.53
C ASP A 63 -4.91 -16.38 16.09
N PRO A 64 -5.45 -17.18 17.01
CA PRO A 64 -6.20 -18.40 16.66
C PRO A 64 -7.38 -18.17 15.72
N LEU A 65 -7.97 -16.96 15.72
CA LEU A 65 -9.07 -16.60 14.84
C LEU A 65 -8.61 -16.41 13.37
N ALA A 66 -7.33 -16.24 13.12
CA ALA A 66 -6.81 -16.13 11.76
C ALA A 66 -7.03 -17.42 10.93
N ASP A 67 -7.13 -18.59 11.60
CA ASP A 67 -7.45 -19.85 10.94
C ASP A 67 -8.91 -19.93 10.45
N ALA A 68 -9.79 -19.10 10.99
CA ALA A 68 -11.18 -19.01 10.54
C ALA A 68 -11.38 -18.09 9.33
N ILE A 69 -10.36 -17.34 8.92
CA ILE A 69 -10.41 -16.46 7.75
C ILE A 69 -10.26 -17.29 6.47
N ASP A 70 -11.22 -17.12 5.57
CA ASP A 70 -11.10 -17.61 4.19
C ASP A 70 -10.24 -16.64 3.37
N TRP A 71 -8.92 -16.81 3.46
CA TRP A 71 -7.93 -15.97 2.79
C TRP A 71 -8.05 -16.00 1.26
N SER A 72 -8.67 -17.03 0.68
CA SER A 72 -8.89 -17.09 -0.76
C SER A 72 -9.84 -16.00 -1.27
N ARG A 73 -10.59 -15.37 -0.37
CA ARG A 73 -11.53 -14.27 -0.66
C ARG A 73 -10.96 -12.90 -0.31
N VAL A 74 -9.74 -12.81 0.21
CA VAL A 74 -9.08 -11.55 0.58
C VAL A 74 -8.12 -11.14 -0.52
N HIS A 75 -8.25 -9.90 -0.97
CA HIS A 75 -7.37 -9.27 -1.95
C HIS A 75 -6.56 -8.16 -1.29
N PHE A 76 -5.27 -8.13 -1.58
CA PHE A 76 -4.34 -7.17 -0.99
C PHE A 76 -3.88 -6.15 -2.02
N TRP A 77 -4.00 -4.89 -1.65
CA TRP A 77 -3.62 -3.68 -2.38
C TRP A 77 -2.66 -2.86 -1.54
N TRP A 78 -2.05 -1.82 -2.12
CA TRP A 78 -1.19 -0.89 -1.39
C TRP A 78 -1.72 0.53 -1.50
N SER A 79 -1.77 1.26 -0.36
CA SER A 79 -2.13 2.68 -0.32
C SER A 79 -1.00 3.57 -0.83
N ASP A 80 0.23 3.11 -0.73
CA ASP A 80 1.42 3.72 -1.31
C ASP A 80 2.53 2.69 -1.48
N GLU A 81 3.44 2.97 -2.40
CA GLU A 81 4.60 2.12 -2.61
C GLU A 81 5.82 2.96 -2.99
N ARG A 82 7.00 2.44 -2.70
CA ARG A 82 8.28 2.98 -3.12
C ARG A 82 8.66 2.39 -4.46
N PHE A 83 8.82 3.26 -5.46
CA PHE A 83 9.27 2.81 -6.80
C PHE A 83 10.77 2.50 -6.79
N VAL A 84 11.09 1.35 -6.24
CA VAL A 84 12.43 0.78 -6.11
C VAL A 84 12.40 -0.67 -6.61
N PRO A 85 13.57 -1.32 -6.83
CA PRO A 85 13.60 -2.74 -7.20
C PRO A 85 12.81 -3.65 -6.27
N ALA A 86 12.26 -4.73 -6.80
CA ALA A 86 11.38 -5.65 -6.05
C ALA A 86 12.04 -6.25 -4.78
N TYR A 87 13.36 -6.36 -4.77
CA TYR A 87 14.13 -6.89 -3.64
C TYR A 87 14.57 -5.83 -2.63
N ASP A 88 14.31 -4.54 -2.90
CA ASP A 88 14.73 -3.44 -2.04
C ASP A 88 13.92 -3.44 -0.72
N THR A 89 14.64 -3.25 0.39
CA THR A 89 14.04 -3.28 1.73
C THR A 89 13.12 -2.09 2.03
N ASP A 90 13.18 -1.04 1.22
CA ASP A 90 12.28 0.11 1.33
C ASP A 90 10.92 -0.17 0.71
N ARG A 91 10.76 -1.30 0.01
CA ARG A 91 9.51 -1.66 -0.65
C ARG A 91 8.46 -2.16 0.36
N ASN A 92 7.30 -1.50 0.39
CA ASN A 92 6.19 -1.85 1.28
C ASN A 92 5.66 -3.26 1.01
N ALA A 93 5.56 -3.65 -0.26
CA ALA A 93 5.10 -4.98 -0.65
C ALA A 93 6.05 -6.07 -0.14
N LEU A 94 7.36 -5.87 -0.24
CA LEU A 94 8.34 -6.83 0.28
C LEU A 94 8.21 -7.01 1.80
N GLU A 95 7.94 -5.93 2.56
CA GLU A 95 7.70 -6.00 4.00
C GLU A 95 6.43 -6.81 4.31
N ALA A 96 5.31 -6.51 3.63
CA ALA A 96 4.05 -7.22 3.82
C ALA A 96 4.16 -8.72 3.46
N ARG A 97 4.85 -9.05 2.38
CA ARG A 97 5.13 -10.44 1.98
C ARG A 97 5.86 -11.18 3.08
N ARG A 98 6.96 -10.65 3.58
CA ARG A 98 7.77 -11.28 4.63
C ARG A 98 7.01 -11.44 5.95
N LEU A 99 6.13 -10.50 6.28
CA LEU A 99 5.39 -10.51 7.54
C LEU A 99 4.17 -11.43 7.54
N LEU A 100 3.50 -11.61 6.39
CA LEU A 100 2.23 -12.33 6.31
C LEU A 100 2.01 -13.09 5.00
N LEU A 101 2.17 -12.42 3.85
CA LEU A 101 1.56 -12.92 2.61
C LEU A 101 2.27 -14.17 2.08
N ASP A 102 3.60 -14.20 2.11
CA ASP A 102 4.37 -15.37 1.62
C ASP A 102 4.03 -16.65 2.39
N GLN A 103 3.77 -16.55 3.70
CA GLN A 103 3.36 -17.71 4.49
C GLN A 103 1.96 -18.19 4.09
N LEU A 104 1.02 -17.27 3.87
CA LEU A 104 -0.34 -17.61 3.42
C LEU A 104 -0.34 -18.24 2.02
N VAL A 105 0.50 -17.74 1.12
CA VAL A 105 0.68 -18.32 -0.22
C VAL A 105 1.31 -19.72 -0.13
N ALA A 106 2.38 -19.87 0.64
CA ALA A 106 3.05 -21.14 0.82
C ALA A 106 2.14 -22.22 1.44
N ASP A 107 1.23 -21.81 2.34
CA ASP A 107 0.22 -22.68 2.92
C ASP A 107 -0.96 -22.99 1.97
N GLY A 108 -0.98 -22.39 0.77
CA GLY A 108 -2.08 -22.54 -0.19
C GLY A 108 -3.39 -21.88 0.25
N LYS A 109 -3.34 -21.00 1.25
CA LYS A 109 -4.51 -20.29 1.79
C LYS A 109 -4.84 -19.05 0.95
N LEU A 110 -3.83 -18.32 0.49
CA LEU A 110 -3.96 -17.08 -0.30
C LEU A 110 -3.48 -17.33 -1.73
N PRO A 111 -4.33 -17.16 -2.76
CA PRO A 111 -3.89 -17.17 -4.15
C PRO A 111 -2.94 -16.01 -4.45
N GLU A 112 -1.86 -16.26 -5.18
CA GLU A 112 -0.92 -15.20 -5.62
C GLU A 112 -1.64 -14.12 -6.43
N SER A 113 -2.67 -14.49 -7.20
CA SER A 113 -3.50 -13.56 -7.99
C SER A 113 -4.31 -12.56 -7.16
N ASN A 114 -4.39 -12.77 -5.85
CA ASN A 114 -5.08 -11.86 -4.94
C ASN A 114 -4.13 -10.81 -4.33
N ILE A 115 -2.88 -10.77 -4.78
CA ILE A 115 -1.87 -9.82 -4.30
C ILE A 115 -1.57 -8.85 -5.44
N HIS A 116 -2.10 -7.63 -5.33
CA HIS A 116 -2.05 -6.58 -6.34
C HIS A 116 -0.98 -5.55 -5.97
N GLU A 117 0.26 -5.85 -6.31
CA GLU A 117 1.39 -4.96 -6.01
C GLU A 117 1.53 -3.86 -7.06
N MET A 118 1.81 -2.64 -6.62
CA MET A 118 2.32 -1.61 -7.53
C MET A 118 3.63 -2.07 -8.16
N ALA A 119 3.87 -1.70 -9.42
CA ALA A 119 5.06 -2.12 -10.14
C ALA A 119 6.35 -1.70 -9.43
N ALA A 120 7.35 -2.57 -9.48
CA ALA A 120 8.70 -2.29 -9.01
C ALA A 120 9.53 -1.63 -10.13
N ASP A 121 10.60 -0.92 -9.73
CA ASP A 121 11.60 -0.42 -10.67
C ASP A 121 12.38 -1.62 -11.26
N THR A 122 12.26 -1.81 -12.56
CA THR A 122 12.93 -2.90 -13.29
C THR A 122 14.20 -2.46 -14.03
N ARG A 123 14.60 -1.19 -13.88
CA ARG A 123 15.84 -0.68 -14.47
C ARG A 123 17.05 -1.35 -13.83
N SER A 124 18.18 -1.37 -14.54
CA SER A 124 19.44 -1.85 -13.97
C SER A 124 19.90 -0.94 -12.82
N ALA A 125 20.76 -1.48 -11.95
CA ALA A 125 21.34 -0.68 -10.87
C ALA A 125 22.14 0.52 -11.40
N ASP A 126 22.82 0.34 -12.54
CA ASP A 126 23.59 1.40 -13.19
C ASP A 126 22.66 2.50 -13.73
N ASP A 127 21.58 2.13 -14.42
CA ASP A 127 20.58 3.11 -14.90
C ASP A 127 19.94 3.89 -13.75
N ILE A 128 19.66 3.22 -12.64
CA ILE A 128 19.10 3.88 -11.43
C ILE A 128 20.13 4.85 -10.85
N ALA A 129 21.39 4.44 -10.75
CA ALA A 129 22.47 5.31 -10.26
C ALA A 129 22.66 6.54 -11.16
N ASP A 130 22.68 6.34 -12.48
CA ASP A 130 22.80 7.44 -13.46
C ASP A 130 21.66 8.46 -13.32
N VAL A 131 20.43 8.01 -13.14
CA VAL A 131 19.28 8.89 -12.94
C VAL A 131 19.38 9.66 -11.62
N MET A 132 19.87 9.01 -10.55
CA MET A 132 20.08 9.66 -9.26
C MET A 132 21.18 10.73 -9.33
N ASP A 133 22.29 10.44 -10.01
CA ASP A 133 23.38 11.39 -10.23
C ASP A 133 22.93 12.59 -11.06
N GLN A 134 22.09 12.36 -12.09
CA GLN A 134 21.50 13.44 -12.88
C GLN A 134 20.55 14.32 -12.04
N ALA A 135 19.75 13.72 -11.17
CA ALA A 135 18.86 14.45 -10.27
C ALA A 135 19.61 15.26 -9.20
N ASP A 136 20.84 14.88 -8.87
CA ASP A 136 21.74 15.61 -7.95
C ASP A 136 22.78 16.49 -8.66
N SER A 137 22.74 16.61 -9.99
CA SER A 137 23.66 17.40 -10.81
C SER A 137 23.67 18.88 -10.39
N ASP A 138 24.83 19.53 -10.45
CA ASP A 138 24.96 20.98 -10.26
C ASP A 138 24.32 21.78 -11.41
N ASP A 139 24.17 21.16 -12.61
CA ASP A 139 23.50 21.77 -13.76
C ASP A 139 21.97 21.69 -13.62
N ALA A 140 21.35 22.87 -13.51
CA ALA A 140 19.91 22.98 -13.36
C ALA A 140 19.10 22.39 -14.54
N SER A 141 19.67 22.40 -15.74
CA SER A 141 19.00 21.84 -16.93
C SER A 141 19.03 20.32 -16.91
N VAL A 142 20.10 19.71 -16.41
CA VAL A 142 20.21 18.26 -16.21
C VAL A 142 19.24 17.80 -15.13
N ARG A 143 19.21 18.49 -13.99
CA ARG A 143 18.24 18.18 -12.93
C ARG A 143 16.80 18.25 -13.44
N ALA A 144 16.42 19.33 -14.10
CA ALA A 144 15.06 19.51 -14.60
C ALA A 144 14.66 18.42 -15.61
N ALA A 145 15.61 17.96 -16.44
CA ALA A 145 15.34 16.88 -17.39
C ALA A 145 15.17 15.52 -16.66
N ALA A 146 15.99 15.26 -15.65
CA ALA A 146 15.88 14.04 -14.83
C ALA A 146 14.57 14.02 -14.03
N ASP A 147 14.20 15.15 -13.43
CA ASP A 147 12.92 15.29 -12.71
C ASP A 147 11.73 15.05 -13.63
N ALA A 148 11.69 15.66 -14.80
CA ALA A 148 10.61 15.47 -15.77
C ALA A 148 10.53 14.01 -16.26
N ALA A 149 11.65 13.34 -16.42
CA ALA A 149 11.68 11.92 -16.81
C ALA A 149 11.17 11.02 -15.67
N ASN A 150 11.53 11.33 -14.41
CA ASN A 150 11.00 10.61 -13.25
C ASN A 150 9.51 10.84 -13.06
N ASP A 151 9.03 12.08 -13.22
CA ASP A 151 7.59 12.41 -13.14
C ASP A 151 6.80 11.59 -14.16
N ALA A 152 7.25 11.57 -15.42
CA ALA A 152 6.58 10.81 -16.48
C ALA A 152 6.55 9.30 -16.16
N LEU A 153 7.66 8.75 -15.68
CA LEU A 153 7.76 7.34 -15.31
C LEU A 153 6.82 6.98 -14.14
N LEU A 154 6.78 7.83 -13.11
CA LEU A 154 5.90 7.61 -11.96
C LEU A 154 4.42 7.76 -12.33
N ASP A 155 4.08 8.68 -13.23
CA ASP A 155 2.74 8.83 -13.76
C ASP A 155 2.29 7.61 -14.58
N ASP A 156 3.19 7.01 -15.38
CA ASP A 156 2.92 5.78 -16.11
C ASP A 156 2.63 4.62 -15.14
N VAL A 157 3.48 4.45 -14.13
CA VAL A 157 3.31 3.41 -13.10
C VAL A 157 2.01 3.60 -12.31
N ALA A 158 1.71 4.83 -11.93
CA ALA A 158 0.46 5.18 -11.27
C ALA A 158 -0.76 4.85 -12.16
N SER A 159 -0.71 5.22 -13.44
CA SER A 159 -1.79 4.95 -14.40
C SER A 159 -2.00 3.44 -14.63
N ASP A 160 -0.93 2.65 -14.60
CA ASP A 160 -1.03 1.18 -14.72
C ASP A 160 -1.74 0.59 -13.50
N TYR A 161 -1.40 1.04 -12.30
CA TYR A 161 -2.06 0.59 -11.07
C TYR A 161 -3.53 1.05 -10.99
N GLU A 162 -3.83 2.29 -11.40
CA GLU A 162 -5.20 2.77 -11.52
C GLU A 162 -6.02 1.89 -12.47
N ARG A 163 -5.43 1.50 -13.59
CA ARG A 163 -6.08 0.60 -14.56
C ARG A 163 -6.37 -0.77 -13.96
N GLU A 164 -5.45 -1.30 -13.16
CA GLU A 164 -5.66 -2.56 -12.44
C GLU A 164 -6.80 -2.42 -11.42
N LEU A 165 -6.82 -1.36 -10.60
CA LEU A 165 -7.91 -1.06 -9.67
C LEU A 165 -9.28 -1.02 -10.39
N VAL A 166 -9.36 -0.29 -11.50
CA VAL A 166 -10.62 -0.15 -12.26
C VAL A 166 -11.02 -1.48 -12.92
N ASN A 167 -10.07 -2.25 -13.42
CA ASN A 167 -10.35 -3.56 -14.03
C ASN A 167 -10.88 -4.56 -13.01
N GLU A 168 -10.34 -4.57 -11.80
CA GLU A 168 -10.68 -5.51 -10.74
C GLU A 168 -11.92 -5.10 -9.94
N LEU A 169 -12.06 -3.81 -9.65
CA LEU A 169 -13.07 -3.29 -8.71
C LEU A 169 -14.16 -2.46 -9.39
N GLY A 170 -14.02 -2.20 -10.70
CA GLY A 170 -14.96 -1.37 -11.45
C GLY A 170 -14.59 0.11 -11.46
N PRO A 171 -15.41 0.95 -12.13
CA PRO A 171 -15.08 2.36 -12.40
C PRO A 171 -15.07 3.25 -11.14
N GLU A 172 -15.67 2.80 -10.07
CA GLU A 172 -15.66 3.46 -8.75
C GLU A 172 -15.12 2.46 -7.71
N PRO A 173 -13.81 2.22 -7.66
CA PRO A 173 -13.21 1.22 -6.78
C PRO A 173 -13.49 1.52 -5.30
N VAL A 174 -13.80 0.49 -4.56
CA VAL A 174 -14.00 0.59 -3.11
C VAL A 174 -13.07 -0.40 -2.41
N ILE A 175 -12.25 0.12 -1.52
CA ILE A 175 -11.43 -0.67 -0.60
C ILE A 175 -12.20 -0.83 0.71
N ASP A 176 -12.42 -2.07 1.14
CA ASP A 176 -13.21 -2.38 2.34
C ASP A 176 -12.48 -2.04 3.64
N LEU A 177 -11.16 -2.24 3.67
CA LEU A 177 -10.31 -1.99 4.83
C LEU A 177 -8.99 -1.38 4.40
N MET A 178 -8.64 -0.23 4.94
CA MET A 178 -7.36 0.43 4.69
C MET A 178 -6.57 0.58 6.00
N ILE A 179 -5.32 0.13 6.01
CA ILE A 179 -4.41 0.29 7.14
C ILE A 179 -3.41 1.38 6.79
N LEU A 180 -3.46 2.47 7.54
CA LEU A 180 -2.60 3.62 7.32
C LEU A 180 -1.73 3.91 8.56
N GLY A 181 -0.46 4.22 8.31
CA GLY A 181 0.41 4.89 9.28
C GLY A 181 0.30 6.40 9.15
N MET A 182 0.69 7.13 10.18
CA MET A 182 0.82 8.58 10.13
C MET A 182 2.24 8.97 10.50
N GLY A 183 2.88 9.78 9.69
CA GLY A 183 4.20 10.35 9.97
C GLY A 183 4.14 11.48 11.00
N PRO A 184 5.30 11.87 11.57
CA PRO A 184 5.39 12.95 12.56
C PRO A 184 5.01 14.32 12.00
N ASP A 185 5.07 14.53 10.70
CA ASP A 185 4.66 15.70 9.94
C ASP A 185 3.17 15.67 9.53
N GLY A 186 2.46 14.58 9.87
CA GLY A 186 1.05 14.39 9.59
C GLY A 186 0.75 13.76 8.23
N HIS A 187 1.77 13.34 7.44
CA HIS A 187 1.51 12.58 6.21
C HIS A 187 0.93 11.20 6.53
N TYR A 188 0.12 10.68 5.63
CA TYR A 188 -0.32 9.28 5.57
C TYR A 188 -0.19 8.78 4.13
N ALA A 189 0.07 7.48 3.96
CA ALA A 189 0.56 6.96 2.69
C ALA A 189 1.75 7.83 2.19
N SER A 190 1.75 8.27 0.95
CA SER A 190 2.72 9.24 0.42
C SER A 190 2.11 10.64 0.17
N LEU A 191 1.04 10.99 0.90
CA LEU A 191 0.39 12.31 0.85
C LEU A 191 1.03 13.26 1.87
N PHE A 192 1.96 14.08 1.41
CA PHE A 192 2.72 15.01 2.26
C PHE A 192 2.03 16.37 2.38
N PRO A 193 1.88 16.92 3.60
CA PRO A 193 1.28 18.24 3.79
C PRO A 193 2.01 19.32 2.97
N GLY A 194 1.23 20.09 2.20
CA GLY A 194 1.76 21.19 1.38
C GLY A 194 2.19 20.79 -0.04
N HIS A 195 2.22 19.50 -0.37
CA HIS A 195 2.50 19.02 -1.71
C HIS A 195 1.22 19.04 -2.58
N ASP A 196 1.38 19.16 -3.89
CA ASP A 196 0.26 19.33 -4.82
C ASP A 196 -0.55 18.05 -4.99
N GLU A 197 0.04 16.88 -4.79
CA GLU A 197 -0.62 15.58 -4.87
C GLU A 197 -1.80 15.46 -3.89
N VAL A 198 -1.73 16.14 -2.74
CA VAL A 198 -2.86 16.20 -1.77
C VAL A 198 -4.12 16.83 -2.37
N LYS A 199 -3.99 17.61 -3.45
CA LYS A 199 -5.09 18.33 -4.11
C LYS A 199 -5.65 17.59 -5.33
N VAL A 200 -5.01 16.48 -5.74
CA VAL A 200 -5.45 15.68 -6.88
C VAL A 200 -6.81 15.04 -6.55
N THR A 201 -7.78 15.19 -7.44
CA THR A 201 -9.15 14.69 -7.26
C THR A 201 -9.75 14.08 -8.53
N ASP A 202 -8.98 14.00 -9.60
CA ASP A 202 -9.41 13.59 -10.94
C ASP A 202 -8.84 12.23 -11.37
N ARG A 203 -8.05 11.60 -10.49
CA ARG A 203 -7.48 10.26 -10.68
C ARG A 203 -7.42 9.50 -9.35
N LEU A 204 -7.32 8.18 -9.44
CA LEU A 204 -7.26 7.29 -8.26
C LEU A 204 -5.83 7.17 -7.72
N THR A 205 -4.84 7.23 -8.60
CA THR A 205 -3.43 7.06 -8.26
C THR A 205 -2.59 8.16 -8.87
N VAL A 206 -1.52 8.53 -8.20
CA VAL A 206 -0.59 9.58 -8.66
C VAL A 206 0.85 9.28 -8.29
N GLY A 207 1.77 9.59 -9.19
CA GLY A 207 3.20 9.55 -8.90
C GLY A 207 3.62 10.69 -7.98
N VAL A 208 4.51 10.40 -7.02
CA VAL A 208 5.10 11.40 -6.12
C VAL A 208 6.59 11.42 -6.30
N ASN A 209 7.10 12.45 -6.96
CA ASN A 209 8.51 12.76 -7.03
C ASN A 209 8.88 13.73 -5.91
N HIS A 210 10.13 13.73 -5.45
CA HIS A 210 10.63 14.63 -4.40
C HIS A 210 9.92 14.57 -3.04
N SER A 211 9.38 13.41 -2.66
CA SER A 211 8.85 13.27 -1.31
C SER A 211 9.98 13.41 -0.26
N PRO A 212 9.69 13.95 0.92
CA PRO A 212 10.72 14.14 1.97
C PRO A 212 11.37 12.84 2.47
N ARG A 213 10.78 11.69 2.18
CA ARG A 213 11.21 10.37 2.68
C ARG A 213 11.53 9.36 1.60
N CYS A 214 11.08 9.61 0.40
CA CYS A 214 11.31 8.76 -0.75
C CYS A 214 11.34 9.64 -2.00
N ARG A 215 12.39 9.57 -2.78
CA ARG A 215 12.50 10.39 -4.00
C ARG A 215 11.52 9.95 -5.09
N ARG A 216 11.01 8.71 -5.00
CA ARG A 216 10.12 8.12 -6.01
C ARG A 216 9.10 7.22 -5.31
N CYS A 217 7.89 7.70 -5.18
CA CYS A 217 6.77 6.96 -4.60
C CYS A 217 5.57 6.98 -5.55
N VAL A 218 4.73 5.96 -5.46
CA VAL A 218 3.40 5.92 -6.08
C VAL A 218 2.40 5.73 -4.96
N PHE A 219 1.27 6.44 -5.00
CA PHE A 219 0.18 6.24 -4.04
C PHE A 219 -1.20 6.30 -4.74
N HIS A 220 -2.21 5.80 -4.06
CA HIS A 220 -3.61 5.97 -4.45
C HIS A 220 -4.49 6.31 -3.27
#